data_24d803df92da8b750449ab890345c525
#
_entry.id   24d803df92da8b750449ab890345c525
#
_cell.length_a   1.000
_cell.length_b   1.000
_cell.length_c   1.000
_cell.angle_alpha   90.00
_cell.angle_beta   90.00
_cell.angle_gamma   90.00
#
_symmetry.space_group_name_H-M   'P 1'
#
loop_
_entity.id
_entity.type
_entity.pdbx_description
1 polymer ?
#
loop_
_entity_poly.entity_id
_entity_poly.type
_entity_poly.pdbx_seq_one_letter_code
_entity_poly.pdbx_strand_id
1 'polypeptide(L)'
;MNYIEEGKNPPKSKSALSTPEELVEALKPLIGQKIPMTGKSRTDGSNFRKIVTNHLLSKYMPTAADEYEIVPPKQKGVPAFLREYIDTYIVTTGDSYNLQVWNRNPNSASVQVDLKNGEALLASDVRFVLGKINADNCIETIIIMTPDYIENRFGKFGKPTVKQQLIISNKKREAIIRKGGMVITDFQLPREILACDDEIINEEVSIKDEPNKVLPIEIIEERIKDKLVGGKLDISLSTKQKGQQLERMVAYQLGYRDLQDGLEGGYPDIKNQMLEIKVQDSPTIDLGRYSPQFEEQINENFTTRTIRYLIALTNAEDGAIDGLIICPGEELGKYFTYVAEKSFKCQRSIPMSFFEEFKGKVVFNP
;
A
#
# COMPACT_ATOMS: atom_id res chain seq x y z
N MET A 1 23.82 -38.01 -18.17
CA MET A 1 24.14 -36.80 -18.95
C MET A 1 23.99 -35.62 -18.03
N ASN A 2 25.11 -35.10 -17.54
CA ASN A 2 25.14 -33.94 -16.64
C ASN A 2 25.03 -32.68 -17.51
N TYR A 3 23.94 -31.93 -17.38
CA TYR A 3 23.89 -30.57 -17.89
C TYR A 3 24.67 -29.68 -16.92
N ILE A 4 25.85 -29.25 -17.34
CA ILE A 4 26.58 -28.16 -16.69
C ILE A 4 25.83 -26.87 -17.05
N GLU A 5 25.16 -26.27 -16.08
CA GLU A 5 24.70 -24.89 -16.21
C GLU A 5 25.92 -24.00 -16.41
N GLU A 6 26.05 -23.45 -17.61
CA GLU A 6 27.02 -22.40 -17.87
C GLU A 6 26.71 -21.23 -16.96
N GLY A 7 27.58 -20.99 -15.99
CA GLY A 7 27.50 -19.89 -15.07
C GLY A 7 27.45 -18.56 -15.83
N LYS A 8 26.30 -17.94 -15.93
CA LYS A 8 26.16 -16.56 -16.37
C LYS A 8 26.99 -15.69 -15.43
N ASN A 9 28.07 -15.11 -15.94
CA ASN A 9 28.79 -14.09 -15.20
C ASN A 9 27.78 -13.04 -14.68
N PRO A 10 27.90 -12.57 -13.42
CA PRO A 10 27.06 -11.51 -12.94
C PRO A 10 27.17 -10.30 -13.87
N PRO A 11 26.04 -9.64 -14.19
CA PRO A 11 26.06 -8.51 -15.11
C PRO A 11 27.01 -7.42 -14.58
N LYS A 12 27.83 -6.87 -15.46
CA LYS A 12 28.75 -5.79 -15.12
C LYS A 12 27.93 -4.55 -14.74
N SER A 13 28.14 -4.03 -13.55
CA SER A 13 27.53 -2.79 -13.09
C SER A 13 28.20 -1.59 -13.78
N LYS A 14 27.51 -0.86 -14.55
CA LYS A 14 27.23 0.52 -14.94
C LYS A 14 28.35 1.59 -14.88
N SER A 15 28.49 2.24 -16.01
CA SER A 15 29.21 3.51 -16.16
C SER A 15 28.27 4.73 -16.39
N ALA A 16 26.95 4.52 -16.48
CA ALA A 16 25.99 5.55 -16.96
C ALA A 16 25.36 6.44 -15.89
N LEU A 17 25.52 6.14 -14.60
CA LEU A 17 24.96 6.96 -13.53
C LEU A 17 25.90 8.09 -13.14
N SER A 18 25.35 9.27 -12.81
CA SER A 18 26.13 10.40 -12.27
C SER A 18 26.91 10.00 -11.02
N THR A 19 28.03 10.68 -10.77
CA THR A 19 28.72 10.50 -9.48
C THR A 19 27.86 11.01 -8.32
N PRO A 20 28.11 10.58 -7.06
CA PRO A 20 27.44 11.12 -5.90
C PRO A 20 27.50 12.66 -5.83
N GLU A 21 28.67 13.23 -6.12
CA GLU A 21 28.93 14.68 -6.09
C GLU A 21 28.12 15.40 -7.16
N GLU A 22 28.10 14.86 -8.39
CA GLU A 22 27.30 15.42 -9.50
C GLU A 22 25.81 15.43 -9.18
N LEU A 23 25.28 14.36 -8.58
CA LEU A 23 23.88 14.28 -8.22
C LEU A 23 23.53 15.25 -7.07
N VAL A 24 24.41 15.37 -6.06
CA VAL A 24 24.25 16.36 -4.97
C VAL A 24 24.21 17.77 -5.54
N GLU A 25 25.18 18.15 -6.36
CA GLU A 25 25.22 19.49 -6.99
C GLU A 25 24.00 19.73 -7.87
N ALA A 26 23.55 18.71 -8.62
CA ALA A 26 22.39 18.83 -9.44
C ALA A 26 21.11 19.12 -8.65
N LEU A 27 20.96 18.58 -7.44
CA LEU A 27 19.76 18.74 -6.62
C LEU A 27 19.78 19.91 -5.64
N LYS A 28 20.94 20.54 -5.40
CA LYS A 28 21.08 21.72 -4.51
C LYS A 28 20.08 22.85 -4.80
N PRO A 29 19.81 23.21 -6.09
CA PRO A 29 18.88 24.29 -6.38
C PRO A 29 17.42 24.03 -5.99
N LEU A 30 17.09 22.78 -5.61
CA LEU A 30 15.75 22.44 -5.16
C LEU A 30 15.51 22.83 -3.70
N ILE A 31 16.55 23.08 -2.89
CA ILE A 31 16.39 23.54 -1.51
C ILE A 31 15.68 24.90 -1.51
N GLY A 32 14.66 25.02 -0.66
CA GLY A 32 13.80 26.21 -0.59
C GLY A 32 12.68 26.27 -1.63
N GLN A 33 12.67 25.36 -2.62
CA GLN A 33 11.60 25.31 -3.61
C GLN A 33 10.29 24.86 -2.98
N LYS A 34 9.20 25.61 -3.26
CA LYS A 34 7.85 25.30 -2.79
C LYS A 34 7.24 24.12 -3.56
N ILE A 35 6.59 23.23 -2.83
CA ILE A 35 5.86 22.08 -3.37
C ILE A 35 4.36 22.31 -3.20
N PRO A 36 3.52 22.05 -4.21
CA PRO A 36 2.09 22.03 -4.03
C PRO A 36 1.69 20.83 -3.15
N MET A 37 1.42 21.11 -1.87
CA MET A 37 0.98 20.11 -0.91
C MET A 37 -0.53 20.03 -0.87
N THR A 38 -1.06 18.81 -0.86
CA THR A 38 -2.51 18.52 -0.84
C THR A 38 -2.95 17.78 0.43
N GLY A 39 -1.99 17.40 1.30
CA GLY A 39 -2.23 16.54 2.45
C GLY A 39 -2.45 15.06 2.08
N LYS A 40 -2.43 14.73 0.80
CA LYS A 40 -2.57 13.34 0.30
C LYS A 40 -1.18 12.80 -0.06
N SER A 41 -0.63 11.94 0.78
CA SER A 41 0.75 11.43 0.66
C SER A 41 1.13 10.94 -0.75
N ARG A 42 0.19 10.30 -1.47
CA ARG A 42 0.44 9.83 -2.85
C ARG A 42 0.57 10.99 -3.84
N THR A 43 -0.30 11.98 -3.75
CA THR A 43 -0.28 13.17 -4.61
C THR A 43 0.97 14.00 -4.32
N ASP A 44 1.25 14.23 -3.05
CA ASP A 44 2.39 15.02 -2.61
C ASP A 44 3.72 14.37 -3.00
N GLY A 45 3.83 13.03 -2.81
CA GLY A 45 4.97 12.26 -3.32
C GLY A 45 5.11 12.31 -4.84
N SER A 46 3.99 12.31 -5.59
CA SER A 46 4.01 12.50 -7.04
C SER A 46 4.47 13.91 -7.44
N ASN A 47 4.05 14.94 -6.70
CA ASN A 47 4.46 16.32 -6.93
C ASN A 47 5.97 16.49 -6.69
N PHE A 48 6.49 15.96 -5.59
CA PHE A 48 7.92 15.96 -5.32
C PHE A 48 8.72 15.24 -6.42
N ARG A 49 8.27 14.03 -6.81
CA ARG A 49 8.90 13.29 -7.90
C ARG A 49 8.95 14.09 -9.20
N LYS A 50 7.85 14.74 -9.59
CA LYS A 50 7.80 15.58 -10.80
C LYS A 50 8.81 16.73 -10.73
N ILE A 51 8.93 17.40 -9.59
CA ILE A 51 9.88 18.48 -9.38
C ILE A 51 11.32 17.98 -9.58
N VAL A 52 11.68 16.89 -8.88
CA VAL A 52 13.02 16.29 -8.99
C VAL A 52 13.30 15.83 -10.44
N THR A 53 12.36 15.09 -11.03
CA THR A 53 12.55 14.56 -12.40
C THR A 53 12.66 15.68 -13.43
N ASN A 54 11.77 16.68 -13.40
CA ASN A 54 11.81 17.79 -14.35
C ASN A 54 13.12 18.61 -14.21
N HIS A 55 13.57 18.80 -12.96
CA HIS A 55 14.82 19.49 -12.72
C HIS A 55 16.02 18.72 -13.27
N LEU A 56 16.10 17.41 -13.06
CA LEU A 56 17.16 16.59 -13.62
C LEU A 56 17.09 16.51 -15.15
N LEU A 57 15.89 16.42 -15.72
CA LEU A 57 15.69 16.43 -17.19
C LEU A 57 16.12 17.77 -17.83
N SER A 58 16.11 18.86 -17.10
CA SER A 58 16.63 20.13 -17.60
C SER A 58 18.17 20.16 -17.70
N LYS A 59 18.84 19.23 -17.03
CA LYS A 59 20.31 19.13 -16.98
C LYS A 59 20.87 17.94 -17.76
N TYR A 60 20.09 16.88 -17.87
CA TYR A 60 20.52 15.60 -18.45
C TYR A 60 19.53 15.09 -19.49
N MET A 61 20.05 14.52 -20.56
CA MET A 61 19.22 13.79 -21.53
C MET A 61 18.74 12.47 -20.90
N PRO A 62 17.43 12.15 -21.00
CA PRO A 62 16.93 10.85 -20.57
C PRO A 62 17.46 9.74 -21.46
N THR A 63 17.57 8.53 -20.93
CA THR A 63 17.81 7.32 -21.71
C THR A 63 16.65 7.10 -22.68
N ALA A 64 16.95 6.92 -23.97
CA ALA A 64 15.89 6.69 -24.95
C ALA A 64 15.15 5.38 -24.68
N ALA A 65 13.85 5.35 -24.91
CA ALA A 65 13.00 4.21 -24.56
C ALA A 65 13.36 2.92 -25.33
N ASP A 66 14.03 3.05 -26.46
CA ASP A 66 14.50 1.94 -27.25
C ASP A 66 15.90 1.45 -26.82
N GLU A 67 16.58 2.11 -25.91
CA GLU A 67 17.90 1.73 -25.41
C GLU A 67 17.85 0.79 -24.19
N TYR A 68 16.68 0.51 -23.67
CA TYR A 68 16.52 -0.34 -22.49
C TYR A 68 15.24 -1.16 -22.49
N GLU A 69 15.25 -2.24 -21.71
CA GLU A 69 14.07 -3.04 -21.38
C GLU A 69 13.93 -3.17 -19.87
N ILE A 70 12.72 -2.96 -19.34
CA ILE A 70 12.39 -3.17 -17.92
C ILE A 70 12.08 -4.65 -17.70
N VAL A 71 12.86 -5.31 -16.87
CA VAL A 71 12.82 -6.75 -16.61
C VAL A 71 12.16 -7.05 -15.28
N PRO A 72 11.62 -8.24 -15.17
CA PRO A 72 10.36 -8.71 -15.71
C PRO A 72 9.23 -8.18 -14.91
N PRO A 73 8.08 -8.39 -15.35
CA PRO A 73 7.30 -7.55 -16.23
C PRO A 73 7.27 -6.13 -15.72
N LYS A 74 7.14 -5.14 -16.58
CA LYS A 74 7.04 -3.69 -16.25
C LYS A 74 6.32 -3.46 -14.93
N GLN A 75 7.06 -3.49 -13.83
CA GLN A 75 6.45 -3.52 -12.51
C GLN A 75 6.35 -2.11 -11.94
N LYS A 76 5.25 -1.87 -11.23
CA LYS A 76 5.10 -0.72 -10.35
C LYS A 76 6.29 -0.66 -9.41
N GLY A 77 6.96 0.48 -9.34
CA GLY A 77 8.09 0.71 -8.44
C GLY A 77 9.47 0.71 -9.10
N VAL A 78 9.59 0.36 -10.38
CA VAL A 78 10.84 0.61 -11.12
C VAL A 78 10.97 2.11 -11.37
N PRO A 79 12.12 2.73 -11.04
CA PRO A 79 12.35 4.15 -11.29
C PRO A 79 12.17 4.51 -12.77
N ALA A 80 11.41 5.57 -13.03
CA ALA A 80 11.11 6.01 -14.40
C ALA A 80 12.27 6.79 -15.04
N PHE A 81 13.16 7.36 -14.24
CA PHE A 81 14.29 8.14 -14.71
C PHE A 81 15.57 7.30 -14.61
N LEU A 82 15.89 6.59 -15.69
CA LEU A 82 16.92 5.55 -15.66
C LEU A 82 18.34 6.09 -15.57
N ARG A 83 18.64 7.26 -16.14
CA ARG A 83 20.00 7.82 -16.09
C ARG A 83 20.52 7.97 -14.66
N GLU A 84 19.67 8.43 -13.75
CA GLU A 84 20.00 8.58 -12.34
C GLU A 84 19.58 7.38 -11.50
N TYR A 85 18.72 6.54 -12.05
CA TYR A 85 18.09 5.39 -11.41
C TYR A 85 17.63 5.73 -9.98
N ILE A 86 16.83 6.76 -9.88
CA ILE A 86 16.34 7.31 -8.62
C ILE A 86 14.93 6.87 -8.33
N ASP A 87 14.65 6.72 -7.04
CA ASP A 87 13.30 6.59 -6.50
C ASP A 87 13.08 7.69 -5.46
N THR A 88 12.02 8.46 -5.61
CA THR A 88 11.80 9.70 -4.86
C THR A 88 10.73 9.54 -3.81
N TYR A 89 10.99 10.06 -2.63
CA TYR A 89 10.10 10.00 -1.48
C TYR A 89 9.99 11.35 -0.81
N ILE A 90 8.76 11.72 -0.42
CA ILE A 90 8.50 12.91 0.38
C ILE A 90 8.47 12.53 1.86
N VAL A 91 9.23 13.25 2.67
CA VAL A 91 9.29 13.08 4.12
C VAL A 91 8.54 14.24 4.76
N THR A 92 7.48 13.92 5.49
CA THR A 92 6.65 14.87 6.23
C THR A 92 6.96 14.82 7.73
N THR A 93 6.05 15.26 8.57
CA THR A 93 6.19 15.24 10.03
C THR A 93 5.99 13.87 10.64
N GLY A 94 6.53 13.64 11.83
CA GLY A 94 6.42 12.40 12.61
C GLY A 94 7.72 12.05 13.34
N ASP A 95 7.71 11.01 14.17
CA ASP A 95 8.91 10.55 14.90
C ASP A 95 9.89 9.78 14.01
N SER A 96 9.34 9.13 12.98
CA SER A 96 10.13 8.40 11.99
C SER A 96 9.44 8.38 10.64
N TYR A 97 10.25 8.24 9.60
CA TYR A 97 9.79 8.01 8.23
C TYR A 97 9.91 6.52 7.87
N ASN A 98 8.83 5.92 7.38
CA ASN A 98 8.83 4.53 6.95
C ASN A 98 9.02 4.43 5.43
N LEU A 99 10.27 4.25 5.00
CA LEU A 99 10.61 4.03 3.61
C LEU A 99 10.03 2.70 3.11
N GLN A 100 9.17 2.75 2.10
CA GLN A 100 8.51 1.59 1.51
C GLN A 100 8.95 1.38 0.07
N VAL A 101 9.59 0.26 -0.20
CA VAL A 101 10.05 -0.13 -1.53
C VAL A 101 9.15 -1.24 -2.07
N TRP A 102 8.56 -1.00 -3.24
CA TRP A 102 7.59 -1.89 -3.84
C TRP A 102 8.18 -2.74 -4.95
N ASN A 103 7.76 -4.00 -5.02
CA ASN A 103 8.03 -4.98 -6.07
C ASN A 103 9.51 -5.24 -6.37
N ARG A 104 10.38 -4.92 -5.45
CA ARG A 104 11.79 -5.31 -5.48
C ARG A 104 12.36 -5.41 -4.08
N ASN A 105 13.33 -6.29 -3.90
CA ASN A 105 14.21 -6.25 -2.74
C ASN A 105 15.36 -5.30 -3.07
N PRO A 106 15.46 -4.13 -2.40
CA PRO A 106 16.41 -3.10 -2.80
C PRO A 106 17.88 -3.52 -2.65
N ASN A 107 18.20 -4.53 -1.85
CA ASN A 107 19.56 -5.05 -1.70
C ASN A 107 19.82 -6.34 -2.48
N SER A 108 19.00 -6.62 -3.47
CA SER A 108 19.23 -7.80 -4.32
C SER A 108 19.99 -7.44 -5.59
N ALA A 109 20.72 -8.42 -6.11
CA ALA A 109 21.35 -8.37 -7.42
C ALA A 109 20.36 -8.67 -8.56
N SER A 110 19.04 -8.58 -8.31
CA SER A 110 18.04 -8.82 -9.34
C SER A 110 18.09 -7.72 -10.39
N VAL A 111 18.19 -8.12 -11.66
CA VAL A 111 18.16 -7.19 -12.79
C VAL A 111 16.78 -6.53 -12.86
N GLN A 112 16.75 -5.22 -12.92
CA GLN A 112 15.54 -4.42 -13.06
C GLN A 112 15.40 -3.79 -14.44
N VAL A 113 16.54 -3.52 -15.08
CA VAL A 113 16.61 -2.93 -16.41
C VAL A 113 17.79 -3.54 -17.14
N ASP A 114 17.54 -4.04 -18.34
CA ASP A 114 18.58 -4.42 -19.30
C ASP A 114 18.81 -3.27 -20.28
N LEU A 115 20.07 -2.90 -20.48
CA LEU A 115 20.48 -1.88 -21.43
C LEU A 115 21.02 -2.54 -22.71
N LYS A 116 20.71 -1.97 -23.87
CA LYS A 116 21.18 -2.53 -25.17
C LYS A 116 22.70 -2.60 -25.33
N ASN A 117 23.45 -1.82 -24.56
CA ASN A 117 24.89 -1.86 -24.52
C ASN A 117 25.47 -3.09 -23.76
N GLY A 118 24.61 -3.97 -23.25
CA GLY A 118 24.96 -5.15 -22.45
C GLY A 118 25.19 -4.91 -20.98
N GLU A 119 24.96 -3.69 -20.50
CA GLU A 119 24.91 -3.37 -19.07
C GLU A 119 23.50 -3.61 -18.50
N ALA A 120 23.39 -3.68 -17.17
CA ALA A 120 22.12 -3.82 -16.49
C ALA A 120 22.07 -2.95 -15.23
N LEU A 121 20.87 -2.49 -14.87
CA LEU A 121 20.62 -1.86 -13.56
C LEU A 121 19.99 -2.88 -12.62
N LEU A 122 20.64 -3.06 -11.47
CA LEU A 122 20.19 -3.98 -10.45
C LEU A 122 19.28 -3.27 -9.43
N ALA A 123 18.52 -4.02 -8.68
CA ALA A 123 17.71 -3.45 -7.60
C ALA A 123 18.57 -2.66 -6.58
N SER A 124 19.79 -3.11 -6.33
CA SER A 124 20.76 -2.45 -5.45
C SER A 124 21.38 -1.17 -6.00
N ASP A 125 21.21 -0.87 -7.28
CA ASP A 125 21.76 0.35 -7.90
C ASP A 125 20.87 1.57 -7.72
N VAL A 126 19.67 1.38 -7.16
CA VAL A 126 18.72 2.48 -6.94
C VAL A 126 19.29 3.50 -5.95
N ARG A 127 19.03 4.78 -6.20
CA ARG A 127 19.30 5.89 -5.28
C ARG A 127 17.99 6.43 -4.77
N PHE A 128 17.77 6.30 -3.47
CA PHE A 128 16.58 6.84 -2.81
C PHE A 128 16.78 8.32 -2.53
N VAL A 129 15.97 9.17 -3.14
CA VAL A 129 15.99 10.62 -2.95
C VAL A 129 14.85 11.00 -2.01
N LEU A 130 15.18 11.31 -0.76
CA LEU A 130 14.22 11.65 0.28
C LEU A 130 14.24 13.16 0.51
N GLY A 131 13.12 13.82 0.19
CA GLY A 131 12.92 15.25 0.40
C GLY A 131 12.12 15.53 1.67
N LYS A 132 12.73 16.16 2.68
CA LYS A 132 12.01 16.65 3.83
C LYS A 132 11.41 18.02 3.55
N ILE A 133 10.12 18.16 3.89
CA ILE A 133 9.34 19.37 3.63
C ILE A 133 9.07 20.07 4.95
N ASN A 134 9.28 21.40 4.99
CA ASN A 134 8.99 22.21 6.15
C ASN A 134 7.52 22.66 6.22
N ALA A 135 7.18 23.41 7.29
CA ALA A 135 5.82 23.92 7.51
C ALA A 135 5.33 24.89 6.41
N ASP A 136 6.25 25.54 5.69
CA ASP A 136 5.94 26.47 4.59
C ASP A 136 5.75 25.75 3.25
N ASN A 137 5.74 24.42 3.27
CA ASN A 137 5.69 23.55 2.08
C ASN A 137 6.91 23.70 1.15
N CYS A 138 8.07 24.04 1.71
CA CYS A 138 9.31 24.13 0.95
C CYS A 138 10.21 22.92 1.23
N ILE A 139 10.99 22.52 0.24
CA ILE A 139 12.01 21.47 0.38
C ILE A 139 13.08 22.00 1.35
N GLU A 140 13.14 21.40 2.53
CA GLU A 140 14.09 21.79 3.58
C GLU A 140 15.40 21.02 3.46
N THR A 141 15.32 19.72 3.13
CA THR A 141 16.49 18.84 3.11
C THR A 141 16.29 17.81 2.00
N ILE A 142 17.35 17.45 1.30
CA ILE A 142 17.35 16.29 0.40
C ILE A 142 18.46 15.33 0.85
N ILE A 143 18.09 14.10 1.20
CA ILE A 143 19.05 13.04 1.51
C ILE A 143 18.95 11.97 0.43
N ILE A 144 20.10 11.65 -0.17
CA ILE A 144 20.24 10.62 -1.16
C ILE A 144 20.91 9.42 -0.50
N MET A 145 20.29 8.26 -0.55
CA MET A 145 20.82 7.06 0.09
C MET A 145 20.78 5.86 -0.86
N THR A 146 21.85 5.06 -0.81
CA THR A 146 21.86 3.74 -1.44
C THR A 146 21.26 2.68 -0.53
N PRO A 147 20.77 1.55 -1.05
CA PRO A 147 20.27 0.44 -0.23
C PRO A 147 21.29 -0.03 0.81
N ASP A 148 22.56 -0.18 0.43
CA ASP A 148 23.62 -0.60 1.35
C ASP A 148 23.83 0.38 2.50
N TYR A 149 23.82 1.69 2.21
CA TYR A 149 23.91 2.70 3.25
C TYR A 149 22.76 2.59 4.24
N ILE A 150 21.52 2.43 3.73
CA ILE A 150 20.33 2.29 4.57
C ILE A 150 20.44 1.06 5.46
N GLU A 151 20.87 -0.09 4.93
CA GLU A 151 21.02 -1.29 5.77
C GLU A 151 22.12 -1.16 6.82
N ASN A 152 23.25 -0.59 6.45
CA ASN A 152 24.36 -0.38 7.37
C ASN A 152 24.00 0.60 8.50
N ARG A 153 23.24 1.64 8.20
CA ARG A 153 22.90 2.72 9.15
C ARG A 153 21.67 2.43 9.99
N PHE A 154 20.64 1.85 9.39
CA PHE A 154 19.31 1.68 10.01
C PHE A 154 18.89 0.21 10.15
N GLY A 155 19.68 -0.72 9.63
CA GLY A 155 19.42 -2.16 9.62
C GLY A 155 18.71 -2.62 8.36
N LYS A 156 18.69 -3.94 8.18
CA LYS A 156 18.16 -4.61 6.98
C LYS A 156 16.70 -4.24 6.70
N PHE A 157 16.37 -4.14 5.42
CA PHE A 157 14.96 -4.09 5.01
C PHE A 157 14.20 -5.31 5.54
N GLY A 158 12.99 -5.10 6.03
CA GLY A 158 12.15 -6.19 6.50
C GLY A 158 11.84 -7.19 5.38
N LYS A 159 11.47 -8.41 5.76
CA LYS A 159 11.05 -9.44 4.78
C LYS A 159 9.94 -8.88 3.87
N PRO A 160 9.96 -9.22 2.58
CA PRO A 160 8.90 -8.81 1.66
C PRO A 160 7.52 -9.26 2.18
N THR A 161 6.62 -8.31 2.32
CA THR A 161 5.22 -8.59 2.68
C THR A 161 4.38 -8.54 1.43
N VAL A 162 3.69 -9.62 1.12
CA VAL A 162 2.74 -9.67 -0.01
C VAL A 162 1.61 -8.68 0.25
N LYS A 163 1.29 -7.88 -0.75
CA LYS A 163 0.22 -6.89 -0.73
C LYS A 163 -0.62 -6.99 -2.00
N GLN A 164 -1.90 -7.23 -1.81
CA GLN A 164 -2.89 -7.23 -2.89
C GLN A 164 -3.71 -5.94 -2.79
N GLN A 165 -4.09 -5.39 -3.91
CA GLN A 165 -4.81 -4.12 -3.95
C GLN A 165 -5.98 -4.18 -4.92
N LEU A 166 -7.07 -3.51 -4.53
CA LEU A 166 -8.29 -3.34 -5.31
C LEU A 166 -8.50 -1.86 -5.62
N ILE A 167 -8.95 -1.55 -6.85
CA ILE A 167 -9.32 -0.19 -7.24
C ILE A 167 -10.84 -0.09 -7.31
N ILE A 168 -11.40 0.84 -6.53
CA ILE A 168 -12.76 1.35 -6.69
C ILE A 168 -12.65 2.77 -7.24
N SER A 169 -12.96 2.95 -8.52
CA SER A 169 -12.88 4.27 -9.16
C SER A 169 -13.93 5.23 -8.58
N ASN A 170 -13.66 6.55 -8.60
CA ASN A 170 -14.60 7.56 -8.13
C ASN A 170 -15.97 7.43 -8.81
N LYS A 171 -15.99 7.18 -10.12
CA LYS A 171 -17.25 6.96 -10.88
C LYS A 171 -18.07 5.80 -10.33
N LYS A 172 -17.40 4.67 -10.02
CA LYS A 172 -18.09 3.50 -9.42
C LYS A 172 -18.54 3.81 -7.99
N ARG A 173 -17.68 4.44 -7.19
CA ARG A 173 -18.00 4.87 -5.82
C ARG A 173 -19.26 5.71 -5.79
N GLU A 174 -19.32 6.78 -6.57
CA GLU A 174 -20.49 7.66 -6.65
C GLU A 174 -21.77 6.95 -7.13
N ALA A 175 -21.64 6.00 -8.07
CA ALA A 175 -22.77 5.23 -8.54
C ALA A 175 -23.33 4.30 -7.45
N ILE A 176 -22.46 3.72 -6.61
CA ILE A 176 -22.86 2.88 -5.48
C ILE A 176 -23.54 3.72 -4.40
N ILE A 177 -22.93 4.85 -4.01
CA ILE A 177 -23.51 5.77 -3.01
C ILE A 177 -24.92 6.22 -3.42
N ARG A 178 -25.09 6.64 -4.69
CA ARG A 178 -26.40 7.06 -5.21
C ARG A 178 -27.47 5.97 -5.15
N LYS A 179 -27.10 4.70 -5.12
CA LYS A 179 -28.01 3.56 -5.00
C LYS A 179 -28.26 3.13 -3.53
N GLY A 180 -27.67 3.83 -2.57
CA GLY A 180 -27.78 3.47 -1.16
C GLY A 180 -26.85 2.33 -0.72
N GLY A 181 -25.77 2.09 -1.48
CA GLY A 181 -24.81 1.03 -1.21
C GLY A 181 -24.83 -0.10 -2.27
N MET A 182 -24.04 -1.13 -2.04
CA MET A 182 -23.99 -2.36 -2.82
C MET A 182 -24.01 -3.55 -1.88
N VAL A 183 -25.04 -4.38 -1.96
CA VAL A 183 -25.17 -5.60 -1.18
C VAL A 183 -25.36 -6.78 -2.12
N ILE A 184 -24.54 -7.79 -1.95
CA ILE A 184 -24.59 -9.03 -2.75
C ILE A 184 -24.56 -10.21 -1.80
N THR A 185 -25.49 -11.12 -1.96
CA THR A 185 -25.78 -12.23 -1.06
C THR A 185 -24.71 -13.34 -1.05
N ASP A 186 -24.73 -14.19 -0.03
CA ASP A 186 -23.85 -15.35 0.16
C ASP A 186 -24.27 -16.57 -0.70
N PHE A 187 -24.48 -16.39 -1.99
CA PHE A 187 -25.06 -17.44 -2.85
C PHE A 187 -24.15 -18.68 -3.07
N GLN A 188 -22.88 -18.61 -2.73
CA GLN A 188 -21.94 -19.75 -2.81
C GLN A 188 -21.72 -20.47 -1.48
N LEU A 189 -22.19 -19.91 -0.37
CA LEU A 189 -22.07 -20.59 0.91
C LEU A 189 -23.15 -21.68 1.04
N PRO A 190 -22.79 -22.87 1.59
CA PRO A 190 -23.78 -23.88 1.94
C PRO A 190 -24.81 -23.33 2.92
N ARG A 191 -26.08 -23.68 2.71
CA ARG A 191 -27.17 -23.20 3.60
C ARG A 191 -26.99 -23.63 5.06
N GLU A 192 -26.31 -24.74 5.26
CA GLU A 192 -26.03 -25.31 6.59
C GLU A 192 -25.10 -24.43 7.41
N ILE A 193 -24.30 -23.56 6.78
CA ILE A 193 -23.38 -22.63 7.45
C ILE A 193 -24.09 -21.31 7.78
N LEU A 194 -25.12 -20.95 7.02
CA LEU A 194 -25.89 -19.74 7.27
C LEU A 194 -26.82 -19.94 8.47
N ALA A 195 -26.85 -18.96 9.37
CA ALA A 195 -27.78 -18.95 10.50
C ALA A 195 -29.22 -18.80 10.02
N CYS A 196 -30.12 -19.51 10.69
CA CYS A 196 -31.57 -19.37 10.44
C CYS A 196 -32.18 -18.23 11.27
N ASP A 197 -31.52 -17.85 12.34
CA ASP A 197 -31.90 -16.78 13.25
C ASP A 197 -30.70 -15.84 13.42
N ASP A 198 -30.93 -14.69 14.01
CA ASP A 198 -29.93 -13.64 14.22
C ASP A 198 -29.32 -13.64 15.64
N GLU A 199 -29.71 -14.56 16.51
CA GLU A 199 -29.24 -14.65 17.90
C GLU A 199 -27.91 -15.40 18.08
N ILE A 200 -27.23 -15.74 16.99
CA ILE A 200 -25.95 -16.50 17.03
C ILE A 200 -24.79 -15.71 17.66
N ILE A 201 -24.90 -14.39 17.76
CA ILE A 201 -23.92 -13.53 18.44
C ILE A 201 -24.54 -13.13 19.79
N ASN A 202 -23.96 -13.64 20.86
CA ASN A 202 -24.31 -13.33 22.25
C ASN A 202 -23.07 -12.90 23.06
N GLU A 203 -23.23 -12.64 24.36
CA GLU A 203 -22.15 -12.14 25.20
C GLU A 203 -20.95 -13.10 25.38
N GLU A 204 -21.14 -14.39 25.10
CA GLU A 204 -20.09 -15.41 25.22
C GLU A 204 -19.26 -15.56 23.94
N VAL A 205 -19.73 -15.05 22.81
CA VAL A 205 -19.08 -15.23 21.50
C VAL A 205 -18.06 -14.12 21.24
N SER A 206 -16.83 -14.53 20.96
CA SER A 206 -15.74 -13.62 20.59
C SER A 206 -15.65 -13.42 19.07
N ILE A 207 -15.20 -12.25 18.65
CA ILE A 207 -14.87 -11.98 17.25
C ILE A 207 -13.78 -12.92 16.70
N LYS A 208 -12.97 -13.54 17.56
CA LYS A 208 -11.88 -14.45 17.21
C LYS A 208 -12.28 -15.91 17.12
N ASP A 209 -13.46 -16.26 17.58
CA ASP A 209 -13.92 -17.64 17.57
C ASP A 209 -14.03 -18.18 16.15
N GLU A 210 -13.83 -19.50 16.01
CA GLU A 210 -14.14 -20.16 14.73
C GLU A 210 -15.65 -20.08 14.48
N PRO A 211 -16.06 -19.81 13.24
CA PRO A 211 -17.48 -19.76 12.91
C PRO A 211 -18.12 -21.16 12.99
N ASN A 212 -19.14 -21.32 13.81
CA ASN A 212 -20.04 -22.46 13.72
C ASN A 212 -21.11 -22.21 12.64
N LYS A 213 -21.77 -21.05 12.75
CA LYS A 213 -22.65 -20.47 11.73
C LYS A 213 -22.35 -18.98 11.57
N VAL A 214 -22.72 -18.44 10.42
CA VAL A 214 -22.53 -17.02 10.12
C VAL A 214 -23.85 -16.36 9.76
N LEU A 215 -24.02 -15.11 10.12
CA LEU A 215 -25.20 -14.33 9.72
C LEU A 215 -25.23 -14.19 8.19
N PRO A 216 -26.38 -14.33 7.52
CA PRO A 216 -26.55 -13.90 6.13
C PRO A 216 -26.14 -12.43 5.94
N ILE A 217 -25.63 -12.10 4.75
CA ILE A 217 -25.18 -10.73 4.45
C ILE A 217 -26.32 -9.71 4.62
N GLU A 218 -27.55 -10.09 4.33
CA GLU A 218 -28.75 -9.27 4.49
C GLU A 218 -28.97 -8.87 5.95
N ILE A 219 -28.77 -9.80 6.87
CA ILE A 219 -28.87 -9.52 8.32
C ILE A 219 -27.72 -8.64 8.79
N ILE A 220 -26.51 -8.85 8.25
CA ILE A 220 -25.37 -7.96 8.50
C ILE A 220 -25.71 -6.54 8.02
N GLU A 221 -26.23 -6.39 6.79
CA GLU A 221 -26.65 -5.07 6.27
C GLU A 221 -27.68 -4.40 7.19
N GLU A 222 -28.75 -5.12 7.56
CA GLU A 222 -29.83 -4.61 8.40
C GLU A 222 -29.31 -4.06 9.72
N ARG A 223 -28.40 -4.79 10.38
CA ARG A 223 -27.83 -4.37 11.67
C ARG A 223 -26.94 -3.13 11.60
N ILE A 224 -26.23 -2.94 10.48
CA ILE A 224 -25.13 -1.96 10.44
C ILE A 224 -25.42 -0.73 9.58
N LYS A 225 -26.22 -0.84 8.51
CA LYS A 225 -26.34 0.22 7.49
C LYS A 225 -26.77 1.56 8.06
N ASP A 226 -27.90 1.58 8.75
CA ASP A 226 -28.48 2.81 9.32
C ASP A 226 -27.68 3.37 10.51
N LYS A 227 -26.73 2.59 11.03
CA LYS A 227 -25.86 2.99 12.14
C LYS A 227 -24.50 3.49 11.69
N LEU A 228 -24.03 3.03 10.54
CA LEU A 228 -22.73 3.41 10.00
C LEU A 228 -22.83 4.50 8.93
N VAL A 229 -23.79 4.41 8.01
CA VAL A 229 -23.96 5.43 6.96
C VAL A 229 -24.42 6.75 7.59
N GLY A 230 -23.71 7.83 7.27
CA GLY A 230 -23.86 9.14 7.91
C GLY A 230 -23.05 9.31 9.20
N GLY A 231 -22.48 8.23 9.75
CA GLY A 231 -21.47 8.31 10.81
C GLY A 231 -20.12 8.81 10.30
N LYS A 232 -19.17 9.04 11.22
CA LYS A 232 -17.83 9.55 10.87
C LYS A 232 -16.73 8.75 11.51
N LEU A 233 -15.64 8.55 10.75
CA LEU A 233 -14.36 8.13 11.27
C LEU A 233 -13.51 9.37 11.62
N ASP A 234 -12.72 9.27 12.67
CA ASP A 234 -11.84 10.36 13.07
C ASP A 234 -10.71 10.52 12.04
N ILE A 235 -10.70 11.65 11.35
CA ILE A 235 -9.70 11.97 10.32
C ILE A 235 -8.30 12.19 10.87
N SER A 236 -8.14 12.49 12.16
CA SER A 236 -6.85 12.66 12.81
C SER A 236 -6.09 11.35 13.01
N LEU A 237 -6.79 10.22 12.98
CA LEU A 237 -6.23 8.90 13.16
C LEU A 237 -5.42 8.45 11.92
N SER A 238 -4.39 7.64 12.17
CA SER A 238 -3.68 6.95 11.12
C SER A 238 -4.59 5.96 10.37
N THR A 239 -4.21 5.56 9.16
CA THR A 239 -4.98 4.59 8.35
C THR A 239 -5.27 3.29 9.13
N LYS A 240 -4.29 2.80 9.92
CA LYS A 240 -4.48 1.60 10.76
C LYS A 240 -5.55 1.85 11.83
N GLN A 241 -5.47 2.97 12.52
CA GLN A 241 -6.42 3.30 13.59
C GLN A 241 -7.83 3.56 13.07
N LYS A 242 -7.99 4.17 11.88
CA LYS A 242 -9.30 4.30 11.21
C LYS A 242 -9.91 2.92 10.89
N GLY A 243 -9.09 1.98 10.41
CA GLY A 243 -9.52 0.59 10.22
C GLY A 243 -10.04 -0.01 11.52
N GLN A 244 -9.25 0.05 12.58
CA GLN A 244 -9.64 -0.46 13.91
C GLN A 244 -10.87 0.24 14.49
N GLN A 245 -11.05 1.54 14.25
CA GLN A 245 -12.28 2.25 14.65
C GLN A 245 -13.50 1.67 13.94
N LEU A 246 -13.42 1.47 12.61
CA LEU A 246 -14.51 0.90 11.84
C LEU A 246 -14.79 -0.55 12.27
N GLU A 247 -13.77 -1.37 12.47
CA GLU A 247 -13.91 -2.75 12.96
C GLU A 247 -14.67 -2.81 14.27
N ARG A 248 -14.35 -1.93 15.25
CA ARG A 248 -15.08 -1.82 16.51
C ARG A 248 -16.54 -1.42 16.30
N MET A 249 -16.79 -0.42 15.46
CA MET A 249 -18.15 0.03 15.14
C MET A 249 -18.99 -1.11 14.57
N VAL A 250 -18.43 -1.84 13.59
CA VAL A 250 -19.12 -2.99 12.97
C VAL A 250 -19.35 -4.10 13.98
N ALA A 251 -18.33 -4.53 14.70
CA ALA A 251 -18.46 -5.59 15.71
C ALA A 251 -19.51 -5.27 16.77
N TYR A 252 -19.52 -4.03 17.27
CA TYR A 252 -20.53 -3.57 18.25
C TYR A 252 -21.95 -3.65 17.68
N GLN A 253 -22.16 -3.19 16.42
CA GLN A 253 -23.48 -3.24 15.80
C GLN A 253 -23.94 -4.67 15.48
N LEU A 254 -23.01 -5.59 15.23
CA LEU A 254 -23.33 -7.00 15.08
C LEU A 254 -23.74 -7.69 16.38
N GLY A 255 -23.41 -7.12 17.56
CA GLY A 255 -23.79 -7.65 18.85
C GLY A 255 -22.64 -8.08 19.76
N TYR A 256 -21.38 -8.02 19.29
CA TYR A 256 -20.22 -8.32 20.14
C TYR A 256 -20.05 -7.27 21.23
N ARG A 257 -19.74 -7.69 22.45
CA ARG A 257 -19.60 -6.80 23.62
C ARG A 257 -18.16 -6.74 24.13
N ASP A 258 -17.45 -7.84 24.12
CA ASP A 258 -16.02 -7.84 24.48
C ASP A 258 -15.16 -7.55 23.27
N LEU A 259 -14.65 -6.31 23.19
CA LEU A 259 -13.84 -5.82 22.10
C LEU A 259 -12.42 -5.40 22.56
N GLN A 260 -12.07 -5.65 23.84
CA GLN A 260 -10.81 -5.11 24.39
C GLN A 260 -9.59 -5.82 23.86
N ASP A 261 -9.63 -7.13 23.66
CA ASP A 261 -8.47 -7.94 23.24
C ASP A 261 -8.52 -8.38 21.77
N GLY A 262 -9.54 -7.98 21.02
CA GLY A 262 -9.92 -8.65 19.78
C GLY A 262 -9.34 -8.11 18.48
N LEU A 263 -8.98 -6.84 18.42
CA LEU A 263 -8.77 -6.15 17.13
C LEU A 263 -7.31 -6.04 16.69
N GLU A 264 -6.38 -6.74 17.29
CA GLU A 264 -4.98 -6.74 16.88
C GLU A 264 -4.63 -7.98 16.07
N GLY A 265 -4.64 -7.79 14.76
CA GLY A 265 -4.11 -8.74 13.79
C GLY A 265 -4.96 -10.00 13.61
N GLY A 266 -5.16 -10.36 12.39
CA GLY A 266 -5.92 -11.54 12.00
C GLY A 266 -6.45 -11.37 10.57
N TYR A 267 -6.95 -12.45 10.04
CA TYR A 267 -7.73 -12.47 8.81
C TYR A 267 -8.73 -13.61 8.91
N PRO A 268 -10.00 -13.32 8.66
CA PRO A 268 -10.60 -11.99 8.52
C PRO A 268 -10.72 -11.23 9.86
N ASP A 269 -11.02 -9.91 9.81
CA ASP A 269 -11.05 -9.02 10.97
C ASP A 269 -12.08 -9.50 12.04
N ILE A 270 -13.28 -9.92 11.62
CA ILE A 270 -14.26 -10.61 12.47
C ILE A 270 -14.31 -12.08 12.05
N LYS A 271 -13.43 -12.89 12.65
CA LYS A 271 -13.27 -14.30 12.29
C LYS A 271 -14.53 -15.10 12.48
N ASN A 272 -15.25 -14.89 13.59
CA ASN A 272 -16.50 -15.58 13.92
C ASN A 272 -17.59 -15.40 12.83
N GLN A 273 -17.53 -14.30 12.08
CA GLN A 273 -18.46 -14.05 10.97
C GLN A 273 -17.78 -14.16 9.59
N MET A 274 -16.51 -14.56 9.52
CA MET A 274 -15.72 -14.59 8.30
C MET A 274 -15.85 -13.29 7.50
N LEU A 275 -15.76 -12.15 8.19
CA LEU A 275 -15.99 -10.82 7.67
C LEU A 275 -14.71 -9.97 7.75
N GLU A 276 -14.21 -9.56 6.61
CA GLU A 276 -13.08 -8.64 6.46
C GLU A 276 -13.59 -7.22 6.26
N ILE A 277 -13.02 -6.26 6.98
CA ILE A 277 -13.50 -4.87 7.03
C ILE A 277 -12.45 -3.95 6.41
N LYS A 278 -12.88 -3.06 5.52
CA LYS A 278 -11.99 -2.11 4.85
C LYS A 278 -12.57 -0.70 4.81
N VAL A 279 -11.69 0.28 4.97
CA VAL A 279 -11.99 1.70 4.74
C VAL A 279 -11.56 2.07 3.33
N GLN A 280 -12.44 2.72 2.58
CA GLN A 280 -12.13 3.27 1.27
C GLN A 280 -12.21 4.80 1.33
N ASP A 281 -11.10 5.45 1.64
CA ASP A 281 -10.89 6.91 1.58
C ASP A 281 -10.04 7.33 0.37
N SER A 282 -9.58 6.38 -0.41
CA SER A 282 -8.81 6.56 -1.64
C SER A 282 -9.25 5.54 -2.69
N PRO A 283 -8.98 5.75 -3.99
CA PRO A 283 -9.36 4.78 -5.03
C PRO A 283 -8.77 3.38 -4.85
N THR A 284 -7.70 3.24 -4.07
CA THR A 284 -7.00 1.95 -3.89
C THR A 284 -7.18 1.44 -2.47
N ILE A 285 -7.69 0.23 -2.32
CA ILE A 285 -7.81 -0.49 -1.05
C ILE A 285 -6.70 -1.54 -0.95
N ASP A 286 -6.03 -1.61 0.19
CA ASP A 286 -5.08 -2.67 0.50
C ASP A 286 -5.83 -3.89 1.06
N LEU A 287 -5.81 -5.00 0.33
CA LEU A 287 -6.42 -6.27 0.75
C LEU A 287 -5.44 -7.13 1.58
N GLY A 288 -4.20 -6.68 1.75
CA GLY A 288 -3.19 -7.44 2.48
C GLY A 288 -2.65 -8.63 1.70
N ARG A 289 -2.32 -9.69 2.43
CA ARG A 289 -1.80 -10.95 1.87
C ARG A 289 -2.91 -11.78 1.23
N TYR A 290 -4.04 -11.85 1.91
CA TYR A 290 -5.17 -12.66 1.50
C TYR A 290 -6.07 -11.82 0.60
N SER A 291 -6.21 -12.24 -0.66
CA SER A 291 -7.04 -11.54 -1.63
C SER A 291 -7.91 -12.55 -2.38
N PRO A 292 -9.17 -12.25 -2.62
CA PRO A 292 -10.06 -13.08 -3.43
C PRO A 292 -9.59 -13.26 -4.89
N GLN A 293 -8.59 -12.50 -5.31
CA GLN A 293 -7.92 -12.66 -6.60
C GLN A 293 -7.28 -14.05 -6.72
N PHE A 294 -6.79 -14.59 -5.60
CA PHE A 294 -6.19 -15.92 -5.52
C PHE A 294 -6.98 -16.75 -4.52
N GLU A 295 -7.32 -17.96 -4.89
CA GLU A 295 -8.07 -18.86 -4.03
C GLU A 295 -7.11 -19.57 -3.07
N GLU A 296 -7.23 -19.23 -1.78
CA GLU A 296 -6.49 -19.86 -0.68
C GLU A 296 -7.50 -20.36 0.36
N GLN A 297 -7.30 -21.56 0.89
CA GLN A 297 -8.15 -22.10 1.96
C GLN A 297 -7.92 -21.33 3.26
N ILE A 298 -8.98 -20.91 3.93
CA ILE A 298 -8.95 -20.22 5.23
C ILE A 298 -9.32 -21.21 6.34
N ASN A 299 -10.40 -21.95 6.19
CA ASN A 299 -10.80 -23.06 7.04
C ASN A 299 -11.60 -24.09 6.23
N GLU A 300 -12.24 -25.06 6.88
CA GLU A 300 -12.95 -26.15 6.20
C GLU A 300 -14.03 -25.65 5.22
N ASN A 301 -14.69 -24.55 5.53
CA ASN A 301 -15.86 -24.05 4.79
C ASN A 301 -15.59 -22.77 3.99
N PHE A 302 -14.47 -22.10 4.25
CA PHE A 302 -14.21 -20.78 3.67
C PHE A 302 -12.85 -20.71 2.97
N THR A 303 -12.88 -20.10 1.80
CA THR A 303 -11.68 -19.67 1.06
C THR A 303 -11.62 -18.16 1.02
N THR A 304 -10.50 -17.59 0.56
CA THR A 304 -10.38 -16.15 0.30
C THR A 304 -11.48 -15.60 -0.61
N ARG A 305 -12.09 -16.44 -1.44
CA ARG A 305 -13.19 -16.05 -2.37
C ARG A 305 -14.54 -15.99 -1.68
N THR A 306 -14.78 -16.86 -0.72
CA THR A 306 -16.05 -16.92 0.04
C THR A 306 -16.02 -16.09 1.32
N ILE A 307 -14.85 -15.60 1.78
CA ILE A 307 -14.78 -14.57 2.82
C ILE A 307 -15.62 -13.36 2.39
N ARG A 308 -16.36 -12.80 3.34
CA ARG A 308 -17.22 -11.65 3.10
C ARG A 308 -16.47 -10.37 3.39
N TYR A 309 -16.70 -9.36 2.56
CA TYR A 309 -16.08 -8.04 2.68
C TYR A 309 -17.13 -6.98 3.01
N LEU A 310 -16.84 -6.17 4.02
CA LEU A 310 -17.52 -4.92 4.28
C LEU A 310 -16.55 -3.78 3.98
N ILE A 311 -16.89 -2.95 3.00
CA ILE A 311 -16.06 -1.80 2.61
C ILE A 311 -16.85 -0.53 2.88
N ALA A 312 -16.41 0.27 3.86
CA ALA A 312 -16.99 1.58 4.11
C ALA A 312 -16.41 2.60 3.12
N LEU A 313 -17.29 3.21 2.32
CA LEU A 313 -16.97 4.30 1.41
C LEU A 313 -16.93 5.60 2.19
N THR A 314 -15.73 6.08 2.54
CA THR A 314 -15.56 7.24 3.41
C THR A 314 -15.07 8.46 2.65
N ASN A 315 -15.45 9.64 3.10
CA ASN A 315 -14.92 10.89 2.62
C ASN A 315 -13.58 11.17 3.31
N ALA A 316 -12.54 11.38 2.51
CA ALA A 316 -11.20 11.64 3.02
C ALA A 316 -11.04 13.01 3.73
N GLU A 317 -11.96 13.95 3.49
CA GLU A 317 -11.88 15.31 4.01
C GLU A 317 -12.50 15.45 5.40
N ASP A 318 -13.61 14.76 5.64
CA ASP A 318 -14.36 14.89 6.90
C ASP A 318 -14.64 13.57 7.60
N GLY A 319 -14.21 12.45 7.03
CA GLY A 319 -14.37 11.11 7.59
C GLY A 319 -15.79 10.52 7.49
N ALA A 320 -16.73 11.21 6.82
CA ALA A 320 -18.10 10.73 6.69
C ALA A 320 -18.16 9.38 5.97
N ILE A 321 -18.96 8.45 6.45
CA ILE A 321 -19.26 7.18 5.79
C ILE A 321 -20.44 7.43 4.86
N ASP A 322 -20.15 7.55 3.56
CA ASP A 322 -21.14 7.90 2.53
C ASP A 322 -21.94 6.67 2.05
N GLY A 323 -21.42 5.47 2.27
CA GLY A 323 -22.07 4.24 1.83
C GLY A 323 -21.27 2.99 2.19
N LEU A 324 -21.85 1.83 1.94
CA LEU A 324 -21.29 0.53 2.24
C LEU A 324 -21.30 -0.37 1.00
N ILE A 325 -20.31 -1.24 0.91
CA ILE A 325 -20.30 -2.41 0.04
C ILE A 325 -20.22 -3.63 0.96
N ILE A 326 -21.14 -4.58 0.78
CA ILE A 326 -21.13 -5.85 1.50
C ILE A 326 -21.30 -6.95 0.46
N CYS A 327 -20.29 -7.82 0.33
CA CYS A 327 -20.33 -8.88 -0.68
C CYS A 327 -19.32 -9.99 -0.36
N PRO A 328 -19.50 -11.20 -0.90
CA PRO A 328 -18.46 -12.22 -0.94
C PRO A 328 -17.23 -11.74 -1.71
N GLY A 329 -16.05 -12.21 -1.33
CA GLY A 329 -14.80 -11.81 -1.96
C GLY A 329 -14.73 -12.04 -3.48
N GLU A 330 -15.32 -13.11 -3.96
CA GLU A 330 -15.37 -13.45 -5.39
C GLU A 330 -16.09 -12.40 -6.25
N GLU A 331 -16.98 -11.61 -5.66
CA GLU A 331 -17.71 -10.55 -6.33
C GLU A 331 -16.83 -9.30 -6.56
N LEU A 332 -15.82 -9.10 -5.70
CA LEU A 332 -14.97 -7.92 -5.80
C LEU A 332 -14.33 -7.78 -7.19
N GLY A 333 -13.82 -8.87 -7.75
CA GLY A 333 -13.19 -8.85 -9.08
C GLY A 333 -14.16 -8.66 -10.25
N LYS A 334 -15.46 -8.94 -10.06
CA LYS A 334 -16.50 -8.74 -11.08
C LYS A 334 -16.88 -7.25 -11.20
N TYR A 335 -16.85 -6.51 -10.10
CA TYR A 335 -17.27 -5.10 -10.05
C TYR A 335 -16.11 -4.12 -10.04
N PHE A 336 -14.94 -4.52 -9.52
CA PHE A 336 -13.78 -3.67 -9.32
C PHE A 336 -12.54 -4.27 -10.00
N THR A 337 -11.44 -3.53 -9.98
CA THR A 337 -10.22 -3.94 -10.70
C THR A 337 -9.08 -4.22 -9.71
N TYR A 338 -8.51 -5.41 -9.76
CA TYR A 338 -7.27 -5.71 -9.04
C TYR A 338 -6.08 -5.01 -9.68
N VAL A 339 -5.15 -4.52 -8.85
CA VAL A 339 -4.05 -3.65 -9.34
C VAL A 339 -2.94 -4.45 -10.03
N ALA A 340 -2.67 -5.66 -9.63
CA ALA A 340 -1.64 -6.51 -10.18
C ALA A 340 -1.85 -7.96 -9.74
N GLU A 341 -1.09 -8.87 -10.32
CA GLU A 341 -1.16 -10.27 -9.88
C GLU A 341 -0.67 -10.41 -8.45
N LYS A 342 0.61 -10.20 -8.17
CA LYS A 342 1.15 -10.18 -6.79
C LYS A 342 2.08 -9.01 -6.61
N SER A 343 1.81 -8.17 -5.63
CA SER A 343 2.73 -7.11 -5.20
C SER A 343 3.35 -7.47 -3.86
N PHE A 344 4.58 -7.04 -3.63
CA PHE A 344 5.21 -7.15 -2.33
C PHE A 344 5.91 -5.85 -1.96
N LYS A 345 6.13 -5.66 -0.68
CA LYS A 345 6.68 -4.45 -0.10
C LYS A 345 7.76 -4.80 0.92
N CYS A 346 8.94 -4.20 0.76
CA CYS A 346 9.95 -4.11 1.80
C CYS A 346 9.88 -2.75 2.47
N GLN A 347 10.23 -2.66 3.74
CA GLN A 347 10.19 -1.38 4.43
C GLN A 347 11.32 -1.23 5.46
N ARG A 348 11.73 0.04 5.68
CA ARG A 348 12.68 0.40 6.72
C ARG A 348 12.29 1.73 7.36
N SER A 349 12.28 1.77 8.69
CA SER A 349 12.04 3.00 9.44
C SER A 349 13.35 3.80 9.57
N ILE A 350 13.27 5.11 9.33
CA ILE A 350 14.36 6.07 9.44
C ILE A 350 13.93 7.12 10.45
N PRO A 351 14.67 7.34 11.55
CA PRO A 351 14.32 8.33 12.57
C PRO A 351 14.24 9.75 11.97
N MET A 352 13.28 10.56 12.42
CA MET A 352 13.15 11.93 11.93
C MET A 352 14.36 12.80 12.30
N SER A 353 15.00 12.54 13.44
CA SER A 353 16.23 13.21 13.86
C SER A 353 17.35 13.14 12.84
N PHE A 354 17.42 12.05 12.06
CA PHE A 354 18.38 11.92 10.97
C PHE A 354 18.18 12.98 9.87
N PHE A 355 16.94 13.33 9.57
CA PHE A 355 16.67 14.38 8.58
C PHE A 355 16.96 15.79 9.13
N GLU A 356 16.77 15.99 10.43
CA GLU A 356 17.07 17.28 11.11
C GLU A 356 18.55 17.58 11.14
N GLU A 357 19.41 16.56 11.27
CA GLU A 357 20.87 16.71 11.28
C GLU A 357 21.40 17.38 9.98
N PHE A 358 20.71 17.17 8.88
CA PHE A 358 21.12 17.69 7.56
C PHE A 358 20.23 18.82 7.03
N LYS A 359 19.55 19.53 7.93
CA LYS A 359 18.69 20.65 7.58
C LYS A 359 19.40 21.67 6.69
N GLY A 360 18.73 22.08 5.60
CA GLY A 360 19.26 23.04 4.62
C GLY A 360 20.27 22.47 3.63
N LYS A 361 20.51 21.15 3.63
CA LYS A 361 21.55 20.52 2.82
C LYS A 361 20.98 19.49 1.84
N VAL A 362 21.77 19.24 0.78
CA VAL A 362 21.67 18.04 -0.05
C VAL A 362 22.89 17.18 0.24
N VAL A 363 22.68 15.94 0.65
CA VAL A 363 23.77 15.03 1.06
C VAL A 363 23.57 13.64 0.46
N PHE A 364 24.68 12.94 0.24
CA PHE A 364 24.69 11.57 -0.29
C PHE A 364 25.35 10.64 0.72
N ASN A 365 24.64 9.59 1.18
CA ASN A 365 25.11 8.62 2.18
C ASN A 365 25.84 9.28 3.36
N PRO A 366 25.20 10.24 4.06
CA PRO A 366 25.85 11.06 5.08
C PRO A 366 26.17 10.31 6.39
#